data_ab99e34d51bead71340303450bf5319d
#
_entry.id   ab99e34d51bead71340303450bf5319d
#
_cell.length_a   1.000
_cell.length_b   1.000
_cell.length_c   1.000
_cell.angle_alpha   90.00
_cell.angle_beta   90.00
_cell.angle_gamma   90.00
#
_symmetry.space_group_name_H-M   'P 1'
#
loop_
_entity.id
_entity.type
_entity.pdbx_description
1 polymer ?
#
loop_
_entity_poly.entity_id
_entity_poly.type
_entity_poly.pdbx_seq_one_letter_code
_entity_poly.pdbx_strand_id
1 'polypeptide(L)'
;MTQINNLNVKELFKLGFQNQKQKNFQRAIELYEKVIKIDPTIVFTHYNLGIIYEQLGDIEKAEENYQEAIKVNPSFIYSYNNLGIMSHQNGQKENAIKYFKQVIKIDPKYYNGYSNLGLVYASLGMYDQALNNYLETLALDESNLVAKKSIIFLLTYYESDNSNYLIKSNNDLRQLQNKFALIELLKTDNLNYVLNNSLKIINKISININELLFFETQAYRRNPVDLNCKNHHDVFNSSNIIPKFCFSCFKIQIEPQNVLDLIRLFFIFDNLSLSKNNQRKCMVEFRNKIPGLYKGMIYCSSLEEAKKILDIIKPNLEILSNVKTSIKRGCSEFYDKFPKFKIIGENERDFMNYKEDWKKIEENSLVKRNYNTIKLNNSISGLSISDFLIINQWLNYAKNIDDLSYKKLNMDFLNSKFINEKMINQIEFRKKQFVK
;
A
#
# COMPACT_ATOMS: atom_id res chain seq x y z
N MET A 1 -8.28 50.96 3.19
CA MET A 1 -9.62 50.53 2.74
C MET A 1 -10.09 51.14 1.43
N THR A 2 -9.58 52.24 0.99
CA THR A 2 -10.06 53.06 -0.15
C THR A 2 -9.64 52.56 -1.55
N GLN A 3 -8.61 51.72 -1.70
CA GLN A 3 -8.16 51.25 -3.03
C GLN A 3 -8.95 50.08 -3.66
N ILE A 4 -9.78 49.36 -2.87
CA ILE A 4 -10.47 48.16 -3.33
C ILE A 4 -11.81 48.47 -4.04
N ASN A 5 -12.38 49.64 -3.78
CA ASN A 5 -13.68 50.03 -4.32
C ASN A 5 -13.65 50.36 -5.83
N ASN A 6 -12.48 50.47 -6.45
CA ASN A 6 -12.32 50.77 -7.87
C ASN A 6 -11.81 49.58 -8.69
N LEU A 7 -11.64 48.39 -8.09
CA LEU A 7 -11.18 47.19 -8.79
C LEU A 7 -12.33 46.59 -9.61
N ASN A 8 -12.05 46.18 -10.84
CA ASN A 8 -12.99 45.42 -11.66
C ASN A 8 -13.12 43.98 -11.18
N VAL A 9 -14.12 43.27 -11.64
CA VAL A 9 -14.44 41.87 -11.23
C VAL A 9 -13.26 40.94 -11.42
N LYS A 10 -12.52 41.09 -12.52
CA LYS A 10 -11.34 40.23 -12.81
C LYS A 10 -10.19 40.47 -11.83
N GLU A 11 -9.98 41.71 -11.44
CA GLU A 11 -8.95 42.10 -10.48
C GLU A 11 -9.32 41.61 -9.06
N LEU A 12 -10.60 41.75 -8.65
CA LEU A 12 -11.11 41.21 -7.38
C LEU A 12 -10.95 39.69 -7.31
N PHE A 13 -11.32 38.97 -8.37
CA PHE A 13 -11.16 37.52 -8.44
C PHE A 13 -9.68 37.13 -8.33
N LYS A 14 -8.79 37.77 -9.08
CA LYS A 14 -7.34 37.51 -9.05
C LYS A 14 -6.76 37.73 -7.64
N LEU A 15 -7.16 38.82 -6.98
CA LEU A 15 -6.73 39.12 -5.62
C LEU A 15 -7.27 38.12 -4.61
N GLY A 16 -8.55 37.67 -4.77
CA GLY A 16 -9.15 36.60 -3.99
C GLY A 16 -8.35 35.31 -4.10
N PHE A 17 -7.99 34.90 -5.32
CA PHE A 17 -7.20 33.70 -5.58
C PHE A 17 -5.78 33.78 -5.02
N GLN A 18 -5.14 34.95 -5.05
CA GLN A 18 -3.83 35.16 -4.41
C GLN A 18 -3.91 35.01 -2.90
N ASN A 19 -4.93 35.59 -2.25
CA ASN A 19 -5.14 35.45 -0.81
C ASN A 19 -5.46 34.01 -0.42
N GLN A 20 -6.25 33.28 -1.23
CA GLN A 20 -6.52 31.85 -1.02
C GLN A 20 -5.21 31.03 -1.05
N LYS A 21 -4.34 31.25 -2.05
CA LYS A 21 -3.02 30.58 -2.12
C LYS A 21 -2.13 30.89 -0.91
N GLN A 22 -2.23 32.09 -0.36
CA GLN A 22 -1.50 32.49 0.85
C GLN A 22 -2.18 32.03 2.15
N LYS A 23 -3.31 31.30 2.05
CA LYS A 23 -4.15 30.86 3.17
C LYS A 23 -4.77 32.02 3.99
N ASN A 24 -4.84 33.20 3.43
CA ASN A 24 -5.57 34.35 3.99
C ASN A 24 -7.06 34.20 3.69
N PHE A 25 -7.70 33.15 4.24
CA PHE A 25 -9.02 32.71 3.85
C PHE A 25 -10.09 33.76 4.08
N GLN A 26 -10.09 34.43 5.22
CA GLN A 26 -11.06 35.50 5.51
C GLN A 26 -11.05 36.60 4.43
N ARG A 27 -9.85 37.01 4.03
CA ARG A 27 -9.70 38.02 3.00
C ARG A 27 -10.10 37.51 1.61
N ALA A 28 -9.82 36.26 1.30
CA ALA A 28 -10.26 35.64 0.06
C ALA A 28 -11.79 35.56 -0.04
N ILE A 29 -12.47 35.16 1.05
CA ILE A 29 -13.93 35.12 1.13
C ILE A 29 -14.52 36.49 0.85
N GLU A 30 -14.09 37.56 1.55
CA GLU A 30 -14.56 38.93 1.34
C GLU A 30 -14.44 39.38 -0.11
N LEU A 31 -13.35 39.01 -0.79
CA LEU A 31 -13.10 39.36 -2.19
C LEU A 31 -14.01 38.60 -3.13
N TYR A 32 -14.18 37.28 -2.90
CA TYR A 32 -15.06 36.45 -3.69
C TYR A 32 -16.53 36.83 -3.51
N GLU A 33 -16.97 37.20 -2.30
CA GLU A 33 -18.32 37.70 -2.06
C GLU A 33 -18.58 39.03 -2.85
N LYS A 34 -17.56 39.90 -2.96
CA LYS A 34 -17.67 41.10 -3.83
C LYS A 34 -17.77 40.71 -5.30
N VAL A 35 -17.02 39.70 -5.76
CA VAL A 35 -17.13 39.19 -7.13
C VAL A 35 -18.56 38.72 -7.39
N ILE A 36 -19.13 37.90 -6.49
CA ILE A 36 -20.50 37.35 -6.63
C ILE A 36 -21.56 38.49 -6.66
N LYS A 37 -21.37 39.52 -5.84
CA LYS A 37 -22.30 40.69 -5.87
C LYS A 37 -22.33 41.44 -7.20
N ILE A 38 -21.19 41.46 -7.92
CA ILE A 38 -21.09 42.15 -9.20
C ILE A 38 -21.46 41.21 -10.33
N ASP A 39 -20.97 39.98 -10.31
CA ASP A 39 -21.22 38.94 -11.32
C ASP A 39 -21.34 37.55 -10.68
N PRO A 40 -22.55 37.09 -10.39
CA PRO A 40 -22.80 35.78 -9.80
C PRO A 40 -22.57 34.61 -10.79
N THR A 41 -22.32 34.88 -12.06
CA THR A 41 -22.18 33.84 -13.09
C THR A 41 -20.76 33.32 -13.22
N ILE A 42 -19.81 33.82 -12.43
CA ILE A 42 -18.43 33.35 -12.43
C ILE A 42 -18.32 32.07 -11.60
N VAL A 43 -18.45 30.92 -12.26
CA VAL A 43 -18.48 29.58 -11.65
C VAL A 43 -17.31 29.31 -10.72
N PHE A 44 -16.10 29.78 -11.10
CA PHE A 44 -14.90 29.59 -10.28
C PHE A 44 -14.92 30.33 -8.94
N THR A 45 -15.75 31.37 -8.80
CA THR A 45 -15.88 32.10 -7.54
C THR A 45 -16.57 31.23 -6.49
N HIS A 46 -17.70 30.62 -6.86
CA HIS A 46 -18.42 29.67 -6.00
C HIS A 46 -17.56 28.43 -5.71
N TYR A 47 -16.92 27.87 -6.72
CA TYR A 47 -16.01 26.73 -6.56
C TYR A 47 -14.88 27.00 -5.57
N ASN A 48 -14.21 28.15 -5.67
CA ASN A 48 -13.11 28.53 -4.79
C ASN A 48 -13.58 28.83 -3.36
N LEU A 49 -14.78 29.40 -3.19
CA LEU A 49 -15.41 29.53 -1.84
C LEU A 49 -15.66 28.16 -1.25
N GLY A 50 -16.20 27.20 -2.02
CA GLY A 50 -16.37 25.83 -1.59
C GLY A 50 -15.07 25.21 -1.07
N ILE A 51 -13.96 25.37 -1.81
CA ILE A 51 -12.63 24.90 -1.38
C ILE A 51 -12.18 25.57 -0.07
N ILE A 52 -12.39 26.87 0.08
CA ILE A 52 -12.02 27.59 1.29
C ILE A 52 -12.80 27.08 2.49
N TYR A 53 -14.12 26.95 2.39
CA TYR A 53 -14.97 26.47 3.48
C TYR A 53 -14.66 25.02 3.83
N GLU A 54 -14.34 24.16 2.84
CA GLU A 54 -13.87 22.79 3.11
C GLU A 54 -12.56 22.82 3.93
N GLN A 55 -11.60 23.68 3.60
CA GLN A 55 -10.34 23.83 4.35
C GLN A 55 -10.53 24.43 5.77
N LEU A 56 -11.58 25.21 5.97
CA LEU A 56 -11.98 25.73 7.27
C LEU A 56 -12.82 24.74 8.09
N GLY A 57 -13.23 23.62 7.49
CA GLY A 57 -14.07 22.61 8.13
C GLY A 57 -15.56 22.95 8.17
N ASP A 58 -15.99 24.01 7.47
CA ASP A 58 -17.39 24.40 7.32
C ASP A 58 -18.01 23.64 6.12
N ILE A 59 -18.37 22.38 6.40
CA ILE A 59 -18.83 21.43 5.39
C ILE A 59 -20.12 21.89 4.72
N GLU A 60 -21.05 22.50 5.50
CA GLU A 60 -22.34 22.98 4.97
C GLU A 60 -22.14 24.08 3.92
N LYS A 61 -21.35 25.10 4.26
CA LYS A 61 -21.05 26.18 3.30
C LYS A 61 -20.22 25.71 2.12
N ALA A 62 -19.34 24.72 2.31
CA ALA A 62 -18.59 24.13 1.20
C ALA A 62 -19.55 23.46 0.21
N GLU A 63 -20.49 22.64 0.69
CA GLU A 63 -21.50 21.98 -0.13
C GLU A 63 -22.39 22.97 -0.86
N GLU A 64 -22.92 24.00 -0.16
CA GLU A 64 -23.72 25.06 -0.76
C GLU A 64 -22.99 25.75 -1.93
N ASN A 65 -21.74 26.13 -1.73
CA ASN A 65 -20.96 26.81 -2.76
C ASN A 65 -20.62 25.91 -3.94
N TYR A 66 -20.32 24.61 -3.74
CA TYR A 66 -20.17 23.68 -4.86
C TYR A 66 -21.48 23.48 -5.63
N GLN A 67 -22.62 23.45 -4.95
CA GLN A 67 -23.94 23.37 -5.59
C GLN A 67 -24.27 24.63 -6.37
N GLU A 68 -23.96 25.84 -5.86
CA GLU A 68 -24.11 27.08 -6.63
C GLU A 68 -23.23 27.10 -7.89
N ALA A 69 -21.98 26.61 -7.80
CA ALA A 69 -21.13 26.47 -8.98
C ALA A 69 -21.76 25.55 -10.04
N ILE A 70 -22.43 24.47 -9.62
CA ILE A 70 -23.16 23.56 -10.53
C ILE A 70 -24.39 24.23 -11.12
N LYS A 71 -25.14 25.04 -10.35
CA LYS A 71 -26.30 25.80 -10.86
C LYS A 71 -25.85 26.78 -11.95
N VAL A 72 -24.72 27.47 -11.74
CA VAL A 72 -24.14 28.39 -12.73
C VAL A 72 -23.68 27.64 -13.96
N ASN A 73 -22.99 26.51 -13.80
CA ASN A 73 -22.54 25.69 -14.91
C ASN A 73 -22.74 24.18 -14.60
N PRO A 74 -23.83 23.58 -15.12
CA PRO A 74 -24.13 22.16 -14.91
C PRO A 74 -23.10 21.18 -15.46
N SER A 75 -22.15 21.63 -16.28
CA SER A 75 -21.05 20.81 -16.80
C SER A 75 -19.74 21.02 -16.05
N PHE A 76 -19.75 21.73 -14.93
CA PHE A 76 -18.53 22.01 -14.15
C PHE A 76 -18.13 20.82 -13.28
N ILE A 77 -17.36 19.91 -13.85
CA ILE A 77 -17.00 18.60 -13.25
C ILE A 77 -16.28 18.71 -11.89
N TYR A 78 -15.53 19.78 -11.65
CA TYR A 78 -14.73 19.93 -10.43
C TYR A 78 -15.61 20.02 -9.16
N SER A 79 -16.76 20.69 -9.24
CA SER A 79 -17.72 20.76 -8.12
C SER A 79 -18.36 19.41 -7.85
N TYR A 80 -18.77 18.68 -8.90
CA TYR A 80 -19.27 17.31 -8.71
C TYR A 80 -18.23 16.39 -8.09
N ASN A 81 -16.95 16.49 -8.53
CA ASN A 81 -15.87 15.69 -7.98
C ASN A 81 -15.67 15.98 -6.49
N ASN A 82 -15.64 17.24 -6.08
CA ASN A 82 -15.46 17.61 -4.69
C ASN A 82 -16.66 17.23 -3.82
N LEU A 83 -17.89 17.41 -4.31
CA LEU A 83 -19.09 16.91 -3.63
C LEU A 83 -19.07 15.39 -3.46
N GLY A 84 -18.57 14.65 -4.47
CA GLY A 84 -18.38 13.22 -4.39
C GLY A 84 -17.36 12.82 -3.31
N ILE A 85 -16.23 13.52 -3.23
CA ILE A 85 -15.19 13.30 -2.22
C ILE A 85 -15.75 13.58 -0.82
N MET A 86 -16.39 14.74 -0.62
CA MET A 86 -17.01 15.11 0.67
C MET A 86 -18.08 14.11 1.09
N SER A 87 -18.96 13.70 0.18
CA SER A 87 -20.00 12.70 0.45
C SER A 87 -19.39 11.37 0.89
N HIS A 88 -18.28 10.93 0.24
CA HIS A 88 -17.57 9.71 0.61
C HIS A 88 -16.97 9.82 2.02
N GLN A 89 -16.31 10.93 2.34
CA GLN A 89 -15.70 11.19 3.64
C GLN A 89 -16.74 11.24 4.77
N ASN A 90 -17.94 11.77 4.49
CA ASN A 90 -19.07 11.84 5.42
C ASN A 90 -19.89 10.54 5.46
N GLY A 91 -19.46 9.46 4.80
CA GLY A 91 -20.13 8.16 4.79
C GLY A 91 -21.37 8.08 3.88
N GLN A 92 -21.70 9.13 3.14
CA GLN A 92 -22.83 9.21 2.19
C GLN A 92 -22.45 8.59 0.85
N LYS A 93 -22.23 7.27 0.84
CA LYS A 93 -21.62 6.55 -0.29
C LYS A 93 -22.47 6.57 -1.56
N GLU A 94 -23.80 6.53 -1.43
CA GLU A 94 -24.73 6.59 -2.54
C GLU A 94 -24.67 7.96 -3.25
N ASN A 95 -24.57 9.05 -2.50
CA ASN A 95 -24.38 10.39 -3.05
C ASN A 95 -23.01 10.50 -3.76
N ALA A 96 -21.95 9.95 -3.15
CA ALA A 96 -20.63 9.94 -3.76
C ALA A 96 -20.66 9.22 -5.13
N ILE A 97 -21.30 8.04 -5.21
CA ILE A 97 -21.47 7.30 -6.47
C ILE A 97 -22.22 8.15 -7.51
N LYS A 98 -23.29 8.82 -7.12
CA LYS A 98 -24.08 9.67 -8.00
C LYS A 98 -23.24 10.81 -8.56
N TYR A 99 -22.48 11.49 -7.72
CA TYR A 99 -21.63 12.60 -8.14
C TYR A 99 -20.50 12.14 -9.07
N PHE A 100 -19.78 11.06 -8.74
CA PHE A 100 -18.71 10.59 -9.63
C PHE A 100 -19.22 10.03 -10.94
N LYS A 101 -20.40 9.37 -10.98
CA LYS A 101 -21.04 8.98 -12.22
C LYS A 101 -21.41 10.20 -13.09
N GLN A 102 -21.81 11.31 -12.45
CA GLN A 102 -22.08 12.54 -13.19
C GLN A 102 -20.79 13.15 -13.75
N VAL A 103 -19.67 13.13 -13.00
CA VAL A 103 -18.35 13.53 -13.53
C VAL A 103 -18.01 12.75 -14.79
N ILE A 104 -18.10 11.42 -14.73
CA ILE A 104 -17.78 10.52 -15.86
C ILE A 104 -18.72 10.75 -17.05
N LYS A 105 -20.00 11.04 -16.78
CA LYS A 105 -20.98 11.36 -17.83
C LYS A 105 -20.65 12.64 -18.56
N ILE A 106 -20.18 13.68 -17.84
CA ILE A 106 -19.84 14.99 -18.42
C ILE A 106 -18.49 14.90 -19.16
N ASP A 107 -17.49 14.30 -18.53
CA ASP A 107 -16.17 14.10 -19.13
C ASP A 107 -15.69 12.65 -18.94
N PRO A 108 -15.93 11.78 -19.94
CA PRO A 108 -15.48 10.39 -19.89
C PRO A 108 -13.96 10.21 -19.90
N LYS A 109 -13.18 11.27 -20.14
CA LYS A 109 -11.70 11.23 -20.10
C LYS A 109 -11.13 11.69 -18.78
N TYR A 110 -11.95 12.15 -17.84
CA TYR A 110 -11.49 12.58 -16.54
C TYR A 110 -11.23 11.38 -15.62
N TYR A 111 -10.01 10.85 -15.66
CA TYR A 111 -9.62 9.62 -14.96
C TYR A 111 -9.86 9.64 -13.43
N ASN A 112 -9.83 10.84 -12.78
CA ASN A 112 -10.12 10.95 -11.34
C ASN A 112 -11.56 10.55 -11.01
N GLY A 113 -12.52 10.74 -11.91
CA GLY A 113 -13.90 10.30 -11.74
C GLY A 113 -13.97 8.79 -11.55
N TYR A 114 -13.28 8.03 -12.38
CA TYR A 114 -13.20 6.56 -12.27
C TYR A 114 -12.42 6.14 -11.03
N SER A 115 -11.26 6.75 -10.77
CA SER A 115 -10.44 6.42 -9.60
C SER A 115 -11.22 6.60 -8.29
N ASN A 116 -11.92 7.71 -8.14
CA ASN A 116 -12.73 8.02 -6.98
C ASN A 116 -13.96 7.09 -6.86
N LEU A 117 -14.63 6.81 -7.98
CA LEU A 117 -15.74 5.85 -8.01
C LEU A 117 -15.28 4.44 -7.61
N GLY A 118 -14.10 4.01 -8.10
CA GLY A 118 -13.45 2.78 -7.70
C GLY A 118 -13.20 2.71 -6.20
N LEU A 119 -12.73 3.79 -5.59
CA LEU A 119 -12.51 3.89 -4.14
C LEU A 119 -13.82 3.73 -3.35
N VAL A 120 -14.90 4.37 -3.79
CA VAL A 120 -16.23 4.24 -3.15
C VAL A 120 -16.71 2.80 -3.24
N TYR A 121 -16.65 2.17 -4.42
CA TYR A 121 -17.03 0.77 -4.60
C TYR A 121 -16.20 -0.18 -3.73
N ALA A 122 -14.88 0.02 -3.65
CA ALA A 122 -14.02 -0.77 -2.78
C ALA A 122 -14.43 -0.63 -1.30
N SER A 123 -14.80 0.57 -0.85
CA SER A 123 -15.28 0.82 0.52
C SER A 123 -16.64 0.19 0.83
N LEU A 124 -17.41 -0.15 -0.19
CA LEU A 124 -18.69 -0.88 -0.11
C LEU A 124 -18.53 -2.40 -0.23
N GLY A 125 -17.31 -2.90 -0.48
CA GLY A 125 -17.07 -4.30 -0.79
C GLY A 125 -17.49 -4.72 -2.20
N MET A 126 -17.82 -3.76 -3.07
CA MET A 126 -18.19 -3.98 -4.47
C MET A 126 -16.93 -4.06 -5.34
N TYR A 127 -16.13 -5.09 -5.09
CA TYR A 127 -14.74 -5.16 -5.59
C TYR A 127 -14.63 -5.32 -7.11
N ASP A 128 -15.60 -5.96 -7.75
CA ASP A 128 -15.63 -6.08 -9.22
C ASP A 128 -15.82 -4.73 -9.88
N GLN A 129 -16.76 -3.92 -9.37
CA GLN A 129 -16.96 -2.57 -9.86
C GLN A 129 -15.75 -1.68 -9.57
N ALA A 130 -15.12 -1.86 -8.39
CA ALA A 130 -13.91 -1.15 -8.05
C ALA A 130 -12.77 -1.48 -9.03
N LEU A 131 -12.54 -2.77 -9.31
CA LEU A 131 -11.50 -3.22 -10.24
C LEU A 131 -11.72 -2.67 -11.64
N ASN A 132 -12.95 -2.72 -12.17
CA ASN A 132 -13.27 -2.18 -13.49
C ASN A 132 -13.00 -0.67 -13.57
N ASN A 133 -13.38 0.10 -12.53
CA ASN A 133 -13.12 1.53 -12.50
C ASN A 133 -11.61 1.86 -12.39
N TYR A 134 -10.84 1.08 -11.65
CA TYR A 134 -9.37 1.28 -11.61
C TYR A 134 -8.71 0.91 -12.94
N LEU A 135 -9.23 -0.08 -13.67
CA LEU A 135 -8.74 -0.41 -15.01
C LEU A 135 -9.03 0.72 -16.01
N GLU A 136 -10.24 1.32 -15.97
CA GLU A 136 -10.55 2.51 -16.76
C GLU A 136 -9.63 3.70 -16.39
N THR A 137 -9.33 3.86 -15.09
CA THR A 137 -8.36 4.88 -14.66
C THR A 137 -7.01 4.67 -15.33
N LEU A 138 -6.49 3.42 -15.37
CA LEU A 138 -5.21 3.12 -16.02
C LEU A 138 -5.24 3.23 -17.54
N ALA A 139 -6.40 2.97 -18.16
CA ALA A 139 -6.57 3.16 -19.60
C ALA A 139 -6.46 4.66 -20.00
N LEU A 140 -6.85 5.57 -19.11
CA LEU A 140 -6.79 7.01 -19.31
C LEU A 140 -5.49 7.64 -18.77
N ASP A 141 -4.94 7.12 -17.68
CA ASP A 141 -3.69 7.55 -17.06
C ASP A 141 -2.90 6.32 -16.60
N GLU A 142 -2.06 5.80 -17.50
CA GLU A 142 -1.21 4.62 -17.22
C GLU A 142 -0.26 4.85 -16.03
N SER A 143 0.04 6.09 -15.69
CA SER A 143 0.93 6.44 -14.58
C SER A 143 0.24 6.43 -13.22
N ASN A 144 -1.08 6.29 -13.15
CA ASN A 144 -1.87 6.46 -11.93
C ASN A 144 -1.52 5.46 -10.82
N LEU A 145 -0.79 5.96 -9.84
CA LEU A 145 -0.27 5.14 -8.75
C LEU A 145 -1.37 4.62 -7.80
N VAL A 146 -2.45 5.39 -7.65
CA VAL A 146 -3.59 4.99 -6.79
C VAL A 146 -4.29 3.79 -7.39
N ALA A 147 -4.61 3.84 -8.69
CA ALA A 147 -5.23 2.73 -9.40
C ALA A 147 -4.34 1.48 -9.40
N LYS A 148 -3.02 1.62 -9.68
CA LYS A 148 -2.06 0.52 -9.62
C LYS A 148 -2.06 -0.17 -8.25
N LYS A 149 -1.93 0.57 -7.17
CA LYS A 149 -1.93 0.03 -5.80
C LYS A 149 -3.25 -0.63 -5.45
N SER A 150 -4.37 -0.03 -5.85
CA SER A 150 -5.71 -0.55 -5.57
C SER A 150 -5.96 -1.86 -6.32
N ILE A 151 -5.55 -1.98 -7.58
CA ILE A 151 -5.65 -3.23 -8.35
C ILE A 151 -4.84 -4.33 -7.67
N ILE A 152 -3.58 -4.07 -7.32
CA ILE A 152 -2.73 -5.04 -6.62
C ILE A 152 -3.34 -5.47 -5.29
N PHE A 153 -3.91 -4.53 -4.54
CA PHE A 153 -4.61 -4.83 -3.30
C PHE A 153 -5.79 -5.78 -3.55
N LEU A 154 -6.64 -5.49 -4.53
CA LEU A 154 -7.77 -6.36 -4.88
C LEU A 154 -7.30 -7.75 -5.33
N LEU A 155 -6.28 -7.84 -6.19
CA LEU A 155 -5.72 -9.11 -6.65
C LEU A 155 -5.07 -9.94 -5.54
N THR A 156 -4.69 -9.30 -4.43
CA THR A 156 -4.08 -9.99 -3.27
C THR A 156 -5.13 -10.51 -2.29
N TYR A 157 -6.26 -9.81 -2.12
CA TYR A 157 -7.20 -10.08 -1.03
C TYR A 157 -8.62 -10.44 -1.47
N TYR A 158 -8.91 -10.35 -2.76
CA TYR A 158 -10.26 -10.54 -3.27
C TYR A 158 -10.35 -11.74 -4.24
N GLU A 159 -11.30 -12.62 -3.97
CA GLU A 159 -11.70 -13.72 -4.85
C GLU A 159 -13.08 -13.43 -5.41
N SER A 160 -13.26 -13.66 -6.70
CA SER A 160 -14.54 -13.55 -7.37
C SER A 160 -14.67 -14.61 -8.45
N ASP A 161 -15.90 -15.00 -8.73
CA ASP A 161 -16.24 -15.82 -9.90
C ASP A 161 -16.39 -14.99 -11.18
N ASN A 162 -16.04 -13.70 -11.11
CA ASN A 162 -16.23 -12.74 -12.18
C ASN A 162 -15.40 -13.08 -13.42
N SER A 163 -15.94 -12.70 -14.57
CA SER A 163 -15.31 -12.82 -15.90
C SER A 163 -14.13 -11.87 -16.13
N ASN A 164 -13.79 -11.00 -15.17
CA ASN A 164 -12.64 -10.09 -15.30
C ASN A 164 -11.35 -10.88 -15.53
N TYR A 165 -10.65 -10.53 -16.60
CA TYR A 165 -9.48 -11.28 -17.06
C TYR A 165 -8.33 -11.33 -16.04
N LEU A 166 -8.19 -10.33 -15.17
CA LEU A 166 -7.18 -10.33 -14.09
C LEU A 166 -7.54 -11.33 -13.00
N ILE A 167 -8.82 -11.39 -12.60
CA ILE A 167 -9.32 -12.38 -11.63
C ILE A 167 -9.17 -13.79 -12.19
N LYS A 168 -9.55 -13.99 -13.46
CA LYS A 168 -9.36 -15.28 -14.15
C LYS A 168 -7.88 -15.68 -14.16
N SER A 169 -6.98 -14.76 -14.50
CA SER A 169 -5.54 -15.03 -14.49
C SER A 169 -5.01 -15.37 -13.08
N ASN A 170 -5.53 -14.74 -12.02
CA ASN A 170 -5.22 -15.13 -10.64
C ASN A 170 -5.64 -16.58 -10.36
N ASN A 171 -6.85 -16.97 -10.80
CA ASN A 171 -7.35 -18.34 -10.62
C ASN A 171 -6.50 -19.35 -11.38
N ASP A 172 -6.10 -19.03 -12.61
CA ASP A 172 -5.22 -19.88 -13.43
C ASP A 172 -3.84 -20.07 -12.76
N LEU A 173 -3.26 -19.01 -12.19
CA LEU A 173 -1.98 -19.08 -11.44
C LEU A 173 -2.09 -19.98 -10.21
N ARG A 174 -3.19 -19.86 -9.46
CA ARG A 174 -3.48 -20.69 -8.29
C ARG A 174 -3.64 -22.16 -8.68
N GLN A 175 -4.34 -22.44 -9.76
CA GLN A 175 -4.49 -23.80 -10.28
C GLN A 175 -3.16 -24.42 -10.68
N LEU A 176 -2.22 -23.64 -11.23
CA LEU A 176 -0.86 -24.12 -11.52
C LEU A 176 -0.13 -24.56 -10.26
N GLN A 177 -0.19 -23.76 -9.19
CA GLN A 177 0.43 -24.11 -7.91
C GLN A 177 -0.22 -25.38 -7.31
N ASN A 178 -1.54 -25.46 -7.32
CA ASN A 178 -2.30 -26.56 -6.70
C ASN A 178 -2.14 -27.92 -7.41
N LYS A 179 -1.45 -27.97 -8.55
CA LYS A 179 -1.08 -29.24 -9.19
C LYS A 179 -0.11 -30.05 -8.36
N PHE A 180 0.60 -29.42 -7.43
CA PHE A 180 1.64 -30.05 -6.63
C PHE A 180 1.33 -29.91 -5.14
N ALA A 181 1.51 -30.99 -4.38
CA ALA A 181 1.63 -30.89 -2.92
C ALA A 181 2.87 -30.07 -2.55
N LEU A 182 2.92 -29.45 -1.36
CA LEU A 182 3.99 -28.51 -0.97
C LEU A 182 5.39 -29.09 -1.21
N ILE A 183 5.66 -30.29 -0.70
CA ILE A 183 6.99 -30.91 -0.79
C ILE A 183 7.41 -31.10 -2.26
N GLU A 184 6.50 -31.51 -3.11
CA GLU A 184 6.73 -31.65 -4.55
C GLU A 184 6.92 -30.28 -5.22
N LEU A 185 6.09 -29.30 -4.87
CA LEU A 185 6.20 -27.92 -5.39
C LEU A 185 7.58 -27.33 -5.15
N LEU A 186 8.20 -27.59 -4.00
CA LEU A 186 9.49 -27.02 -3.62
C LEU A 186 10.68 -27.62 -4.37
N LYS A 187 10.49 -28.71 -5.13
CA LYS A 187 11.52 -29.25 -6.05
C LYS A 187 11.77 -28.27 -7.19
N THR A 188 13.01 -28.11 -7.59
CA THR A 188 13.41 -27.11 -8.61
C THR A 188 12.64 -27.25 -9.92
N ASP A 189 12.43 -28.48 -10.41
CA ASP A 189 11.73 -28.72 -11.68
C ASP A 189 10.26 -28.30 -11.61
N ASN A 190 9.59 -28.56 -10.50
CA ASN A 190 8.19 -28.19 -10.31
C ASN A 190 8.03 -26.68 -10.10
N LEU A 191 8.95 -26.02 -9.36
CA LEU A 191 9.00 -24.56 -9.27
C LEU A 191 9.21 -23.95 -10.65
N ASN A 192 10.14 -24.49 -11.42
CA ASN A 192 10.41 -24.08 -12.80
C ASN A 192 9.15 -24.23 -13.67
N TYR A 193 8.45 -25.35 -13.59
CA TYR A 193 7.19 -25.56 -14.32
C TYR A 193 6.14 -24.52 -13.93
N VAL A 194 5.92 -24.28 -12.64
CA VAL A 194 4.90 -23.32 -12.15
C VAL A 194 5.26 -21.92 -12.60
N LEU A 195 6.51 -21.46 -12.39
CA LEU A 195 6.91 -20.07 -12.69
C LEU A 195 6.94 -19.80 -14.21
N ASN A 196 7.41 -20.74 -15.04
CA ASN A 196 7.38 -20.59 -16.50
C ASN A 196 5.96 -20.52 -17.07
N ASN A 197 5.05 -21.35 -16.58
CA ASN A 197 3.66 -21.29 -17.03
C ASN A 197 2.94 -20.07 -16.47
N SER A 198 3.32 -19.58 -15.29
CA SER A 198 2.85 -18.31 -14.76
C SER A 198 3.27 -17.15 -15.66
N LEU A 199 4.52 -17.12 -16.12
CA LEU A 199 4.99 -16.11 -17.06
C LEU A 199 4.17 -16.11 -18.36
N LYS A 200 3.80 -17.30 -18.90
CA LYS A 200 2.93 -17.39 -20.08
C LYS A 200 1.55 -16.81 -19.85
N ILE A 201 0.97 -16.97 -18.65
CA ILE A 201 -0.33 -16.38 -18.28
C ILE A 201 -0.17 -14.84 -18.20
N ILE A 202 0.85 -14.37 -17.51
CA ILE A 202 1.13 -12.94 -17.33
C ILE A 202 1.33 -12.22 -18.67
N ASN A 203 2.08 -12.83 -19.60
CA ASN A 203 2.33 -12.25 -20.93
C ASN A 203 1.08 -12.13 -21.81
N LYS A 204 -0.02 -12.77 -21.45
CA LYS A 204 -1.33 -12.62 -22.15
C LYS A 204 -2.16 -11.45 -21.62
N ILE A 205 -1.75 -10.81 -20.53
CA ILE A 205 -2.48 -9.70 -19.93
C ILE A 205 -2.21 -8.42 -20.72
N SER A 206 -3.27 -7.74 -21.13
CA SER A 206 -3.22 -6.60 -22.07
C SER A 206 -2.68 -5.29 -21.50
N ILE A 207 -2.65 -5.14 -20.17
CA ILE A 207 -2.07 -3.95 -19.52
C ILE A 207 -0.57 -4.15 -19.31
N ASN A 208 0.18 -3.06 -19.20
CA ASN A 208 1.59 -3.13 -18.83
C ASN A 208 1.74 -3.59 -17.37
N ILE A 209 1.62 -4.91 -17.19
CA ILE A 209 1.54 -5.55 -15.89
C ILE A 209 2.78 -5.28 -15.02
N ASN A 210 3.96 -5.11 -15.65
CA ASN A 210 5.21 -4.81 -14.94
C ASN A 210 5.17 -3.52 -14.15
N GLU A 211 4.36 -2.57 -14.57
CA GLU A 211 4.26 -1.28 -13.92
C GLU A 211 3.30 -1.30 -12.74
N LEU A 212 2.45 -2.32 -12.59
CA LEU A 212 1.53 -2.43 -11.46
C LEU A 212 2.27 -2.51 -10.11
N LEU A 213 3.44 -3.17 -10.07
CA LEU A 213 4.24 -3.35 -8.85
C LEU A 213 5.54 -2.56 -8.84
N PHE A 214 5.54 -1.37 -9.35
CA PHE A 214 6.72 -0.51 -9.48
C PHE A 214 7.56 -0.37 -8.19
N PHE A 215 6.96 -0.49 -7.00
CA PHE A 215 7.66 -0.31 -5.72
C PHE A 215 7.64 -1.52 -4.79
N GLU A 216 6.94 -2.60 -5.13
CA GLU A 216 6.69 -3.67 -4.17
C GLU A 216 7.70 -4.81 -4.33
N THR A 217 8.33 -5.16 -3.21
CA THR A 217 9.27 -6.28 -3.10
C THR A 217 9.00 -7.15 -1.87
N GLN A 218 7.88 -6.89 -1.19
CA GLN A 218 7.47 -7.61 0.00
C GLN A 218 6.19 -8.39 -0.29
N ALA A 219 6.26 -9.71 -0.29
CA ALA A 219 5.10 -10.59 -0.39
C ALA A 219 4.54 -10.87 1.01
N TYR A 220 3.31 -10.45 1.26
CA TYR A 220 2.60 -10.71 2.51
C TYR A 220 1.70 -11.93 2.38
N ARG A 221 1.61 -12.70 3.46
CA ARG A 221 0.74 -13.87 3.54
C ARG A 221 -0.06 -13.88 4.82
N ARG A 222 -1.31 -14.32 4.68
CA ARG A 222 -2.31 -14.43 5.75
C ARG A 222 -2.57 -13.08 6.43
N ASN A 223 -3.19 -13.13 7.55
CA ASN A 223 -3.77 -12.05 8.32
C ASN A 223 -3.23 -10.65 7.96
N PRO A 224 -4.05 -9.80 7.34
CA PRO A 224 -3.67 -8.43 6.99
C PRO A 224 -3.83 -7.48 8.19
N VAL A 225 -3.60 -7.96 9.42
CA VAL A 225 -3.62 -7.07 10.58
C VAL A 225 -2.62 -5.96 10.30
N ASP A 226 -3.13 -4.77 10.12
CA ASP A 226 -2.29 -3.58 10.14
C ASP A 226 -1.71 -3.48 11.55
N LEU A 227 -0.46 -3.86 11.68
CA LEU A 227 0.29 -3.75 12.94
C LEU A 227 0.54 -2.28 13.29
N ASN A 228 -0.02 -1.34 12.52
CA ASN A 228 0.14 0.11 12.68
C ASN A 228 1.62 0.55 12.80
N CYS A 229 2.52 -0.22 12.20
CA CYS A 229 3.96 -0.01 12.33
C CYS A 229 4.38 1.39 11.87
N LYS A 230 3.71 1.97 10.87
CA LYS A 230 4.01 3.33 10.41
C LYS A 230 3.77 4.35 11.52
N ASN A 231 2.61 4.30 12.20
CA ASN A 231 2.33 5.20 13.32
C ASN A 231 3.29 4.97 14.48
N HIS A 232 3.66 3.71 14.77
CA HIS A 232 4.64 3.40 15.81
C HIS A 232 6.01 3.99 15.48
N HIS A 233 6.43 3.98 14.21
CA HIS A 233 7.65 4.63 13.76
C HIS A 233 7.55 6.15 13.82
N ASP A 234 6.41 6.73 13.47
CA ASP A 234 6.18 8.17 13.55
C ASP A 234 6.25 8.65 15.02
N VAL A 235 5.65 7.92 15.96
CA VAL A 235 5.76 8.18 17.41
C VAL A 235 7.22 8.07 17.88
N PHE A 236 7.93 7.02 17.47
CA PHE A 236 9.34 6.83 17.83
C PHE A 236 10.22 7.98 17.30
N ASN A 237 10.02 8.38 16.05
CA ASN A 237 10.82 9.41 15.42
C ASN A 237 10.55 10.82 16.00
N SER A 238 9.28 11.12 16.32
CA SER A 238 8.87 12.41 16.84
C SER A 238 9.14 12.59 18.34
N SER A 239 8.97 11.52 19.12
CA SER A 239 8.94 11.60 20.58
C SER A 239 10.06 10.80 21.26
N ASN A 240 10.87 10.08 20.49
CA ASN A 240 11.97 9.25 20.98
C ASN A 240 11.57 8.24 22.07
N ILE A 241 10.40 7.61 21.90
CA ILE A 241 9.88 6.55 22.77
C ILE A 241 9.52 5.33 21.95
N ILE A 242 9.56 4.12 22.57
CA ILE A 242 9.05 2.91 21.94
C ILE A 242 7.58 2.76 22.32
N PRO A 243 6.63 2.69 21.36
CA PRO A 243 5.22 2.48 21.65
C PRO A 243 4.96 1.19 22.42
N LYS A 244 3.98 1.21 23.32
CA LYS A 244 3.63 0.08 24.21
C LYS A 244 3.39 -1.22 23.44
N PHE A 245 2.68 -1.14 22.33
CA PHE A 245 2.40 -2.30 21.48
C PHE A 245 3.67 -3.01 21.01
N CYS A 246 4.77 -2.28 20.76
CA CYS A 246 6.02 -2.86 20.25
C CYS A 246 6.74 -3.75 21.27
N PHE A 247 6.41 -3.62 22.55
CA PHE A 247 6.98 -4.45 23.62
C PHE A 247 6.48 -5.90 23.59
N SER A 248 5.27 -6.12 23.08
CA SER A 248 4.70 -7.46 22.87
C SER A 248 4.87 -7.96 21.42
N CYS A 249 5.51 -7.20 20.55
CA CYS A 249 5.74 -7.60 19.18
C CYS A 249 7.02 -8.43 19.07
N PHE A 250 6.88 -9.71 18.75
CA PHE A 250 7.98 -10.61 18.42
C PHE A 250 7.90 -11.04 16.96
N LYS A 251 9.02 -11.37 16.38
CA LYS A 251 9.06 -11.90 15.02
C LYS A 251 10.12 -12.98 14.86
N ILE A 252 9.72 -14.06 14.24
CA ILE A 252 10.64 -15.06 13.76
C ILE A 252 11.23 -14.52 12.48
N GLN A 253 12.54 -14.37 12.41
CA GLN A 253 13.27 -14.02 11.19
C GLN A 253 13.95 -15.26 10.64
N ILE A 254 13.71 -15.53 9.37
CA ILE A 254 14.29 -16.63 8.61
C ILE A 254 15.10 -15.98 7.49
N GLU A 255 16.37 -16.37 7.35
CA GLU A 255 17.31 -15.75 6.39
C GLU A 255 17.74 -16.76 5.33
N PRO A 256 16.99 -16.89 4.21
CA PRO A 256 17.46 -17.63 3.03
C PRO A 256 18.77 -17.08 2.53
N GLN A 257 19.64 -17.96 2.01
CA GLN A 257 20.96 -17.57 1.52
C GLN A 257 20.95 -17.18 0.02
N ASN A 258 19.91 -17.52 -0.71
CA ASN A 258 19.76 -17.28 -2.14
C ASN A 258 18.29 -17.04 -2.51
N VAL A 259 18.05 -16.55 -3.72
CA VAL A 259 16.69 -16.21 -4.18
C VAL A 259 15.80 -17.43 -4.38
N LEU A 260 16.36 -18.56 -4.77
CA LEU A 260 15.58 -19.79 -4.93
C LEU A 260 14.99 -20.25 -3.58
N ASP A 261 15.77 -20.15 -2.51
CA ASP A 261 15.30 -20.47 -1.16
C ASP A 261 14.32 -19.42 -0.62
N LEU A 262 14.44 -18.15 -1.03
CA LEU A 262 13.42 -17.13 -0.74
C LEU A 262 12.07 -17.49 -1.39
N ILE A 263 12.08 -17.93 -2.65
CA ILE A 263 10.88 -18.37 -3.36
C ILE A 263 10.28 -19.62 -2.70
N ARG A 264 11.10 -20.59 -2.32
CA ARG A 264 10.64 -21.77 -1.55
C ARG A 264 9.99 -21.36 -0.24
N LEU A 265 10.62 -20.45 0.51
CA LEU A 265 10.10 -19.94 1.78
C LEU A 265 8.74 -19.24 1.58
N PHE A 266 8.55 -18.52 0.48
CA PHE A 266 7.27 -17.92 0.13
C PHE A 266 6.16 -18.99 0.03
N PHE A 267 6.40 -20.10 -0.68
CA PHE A 267 5.43 -21.19 -0.81
C PHE A 267 5.22 -21.94 0.51
N ILE A 268 6.28 -22.09 1.33
CA ILE A 268 6.13 -22.62 2.69
C ILE A 268 5.18 -21.72 3.50
N PHE A 269 5.40 -20.41 3.47
CA PHE A 269 4.55 -19.45 4.17
C PHE A 269 3.09 -19.46 3.68
N ASP A 270 2.88 -19.67 2.39
CA ASP A 270 1.56 -19.76 1.82
C ASP A 270 0.78 -20.98 2.33
N ASN A 271 1.46 -22.11 2.48
CA ASN A 271 0.85 -23.38 2.91
C ASN A 271 0.84 -23.58 4.45
N LEU A 272 1.58 -22.75 5.19
CA LEU A 272 1.68 -22.92 6.65
C LEU A 272 0.36 -22.57 7.34
N SER A 273 -0.21 -23.50 8.11
CA SER A 273 -1.38 -23.28 8.95
C SER A 273 -0.95 -22.97 10.37
N LEU A 274 -1.36 -21.81 10.90
CA LEU A 274 -1.07 -21.36 12.27
C LEU A 274 -2.37 -21.02 12.98
N SER A 275 -2.46 -21.33 14.28
CA SER A 275 -3.69 -21.18 15.08
C SER A 275 -4.25 -19.75 15.09
N LYS A 276 -3.38 -18.74 15.10
CA LYS A 276 -3.77 -17.31 15.04
C LYS A 276 -3.67 -16.70 13.65
N ASN A 277 -3.37 -17.52 12.64
CA ASN A 277 -3.17 -17.06 11.27
C ASN A 277 -2.20 -15.87 11.16
N ASN A 278 -1.06 -15.97 11.86
CA ASN A 278 -0.07 -14.90 12.00
C ASN A 278 0.34 -14.30 10.64
N GLN A 279 0.48 -12.98 10.60
CA GLN A 279 1.01 -12.29 9.44
C GLN A 279 2.43 -12.80 9.13
N ARG A 280 2.69 -13.01 7.86
CA ARG A 280 3.98 -13.48 7.32
C ARG A 280 4.38 -12.62 6.15
N LYS A 281 5.66 -12.43 5.96
CA LYS A 281 6.18 -11.81 4.74
C LYS A 281 7.53 -12.36 4.31
N CYS A 282 7.72 -12.41 3.02
CA CYS A 282 9.01 -12.62 2.38
C CYS A 282 9.46 -11.33 1.70
N MET A 283 10.75 -11.02 1.75
CA MET A 283 11.27 -9.78 1.21
C MET A 283 12.76 -9.84 0.90
N VAL A 284 13.18 -8.94 0.01
CA VAL A 284 14.58 -8.55 -0.16
C VAL A 284 14.88 -7.35 0.73
N GLU A 285 15.99 -7.36 1.44
CA GLU A 285 16.42 -6.27 2.32
C GLU A 285 17.27 -5.27 1.57
N PHE A 286 16.76 -4.07 1.40
CA PHE A 286 17.42 -2.99 0.66
C PHE A 286 18.27 -2.05 1.53
N ARG A 287 18.17 -2.14 2.85
CA ARG A 287 18.92 -1.27 3.76
C ARG A 287 20.32 -1.81 3.97
N ASN A 288 21.35 -1.04 3.61
CA ASN A 288 22.76 -1.46 3.68
C ASN A 288 23.21 -1.85 5.07
N LYS A 289 22.71 -1.16 6.10
CA LYS A 289 23.09 -1.40 7.49
C LYS A 289 22.44 -2.62 8.13
N ILE A 290 21.44 -3.22 7.47
CA ILE A 290 20.70 -4.35 8.00
C ILE A 290 21.27 -5.65 7.41
N PRO A 291 21.79 -6.58 8.23
CA PRO A 291 22.32 -7.86 7.74
C PRO A 291 21.20 -8.77 7.23
N GLY A 292 21.59 -9.72 6.39
CA GLY A 292 20.68 -10.67 5.73
C GLY A 292 19.98 -10.05 4.53
N LEU A 293 20.21 -10.66 3.37
CA LEU A 293 19.75 -10.16 2.07
C LEU A 293 18.31 -10.52 1.80
N TYR A 294 18.00 -11.78 1.99
CA TYR A 294 16.69 -12.37 1.83
C TYR A 294 16.10 -12.67 3.19
N LYS A 295 14.83 -12.34 3.39
CA LYS A 295 14.18 -12.49 4.69
C LYS A 295 12.77 -13.02 4.57
N GLY A 296 12.46 -13.99 5.42
CA GLY A 296 11.09 -14.30 5.82
C GLY A 296 10.86 -13.85 7.25
N MET A 297 9.66 -13.37 7.53
CA MET A 297 9.25 -12.93 8.86
C MET A 297 7.87 -13.46 9.22
N ILE A 298 7.70 -13.97 10.43
CA ILE A 298 6.41 -14.30 11.02
C ILE A 298 6.22 -13.43 12.26
N TYR A 299 5.12 -12.72 12.36
CA TYR A 299 4.83 -11.83 13.47
C TYR A 299 4.05 -12.55 14.56
N CYS A 300 4.51 -12.41 15.81
CA CYS A 300 3.99 -13.07 16.98
C CYS A 300 3.67 -12.06 18.09
N SER A 301 2.70 -12.38 18.94
CA SER A 301 2.25 -11.53 20.05
C SER A 301 3.00 -11.80 21.36
N SER A 302 3.83 -12.84 21.41
CA SER A 302 4.67 -13.18 22.56
C SER A 302 5.90 -13.99 22.15
N LEU A 303 6.88 -14.07 23.05
CA LEU A 303 8.07 -14.92 22.88
C LEU A 303 7.70 -16.40 22.86
N GLU A 304 6.79 -16.82 23.72
CA GLU A 304 6.32 -18.22 23.79
C GLU A 304 5.66 -18.64 22.48
N GLU A 305 4.77 -17.79 21.93
CA GLU A 305 4.18 -18.03 20.62
C GLU A 305 5.24 -18.15 19.54
N ALA A 306 6.24 -17.25 19.52
CA ALA A 306 7.32 -17.30 18.54
C ALA A 306 8.14 -18.60 18.64
N LYS A 307 8.44 -19.08 19.86
CA LYS A 307 9.13 -20.37 20.06
C LYS A 307 8.29 -21.53 19.51
N LYS A 308 7.01 -21.62 19.87
CA LYS A 308 6.09 -22.67 19.39
C LYS A 308 5.98 -22.68 17.84
N ILE A 309 5.83 -21.50 17.23
CA ILE A 309 5.73 -21.40 15.77
C ILE A 309 7.06 -21.79 15.11
N LEU A 310 8.19 -21.41 15.70
CA LEU A 310 9.50 -21.80 15.17
C LEU A 310 9.66 -23.33 15.15
N ASP A 311 9.20 -24.02 16.16
CA ASP A 311 9.25 -25.49 16.21
C ASP A 311 8.31 -26.13 15.16
N ILE A 312 7.14 -25.55 14.94
CA ILE A 312 6.20 -26.00 13.88
C ILE A 312 6.81 -25.84 12.48
N ILE A 313 7.54 -24.75 12.21
CA ILE A 313 8.05 -24.48 10.88
C ILE A 313 9.38 -25.19 10.57
N LYS A 314 10.19 -25.52 11.58
CA LYS A 314 11.52 -26.14 11.40
C LYS A 314 11.55 -27.28 10.38
N PRO A 315 10.66 -28.27 10.41
CA PRO A 315 10.70 -29.38 9.44
C PRO A 315 10.56 -28.90 7.99
N ASN A 316 9.76 -27.85 7.75
CA ASN A 316 9.58 -27.30 6.41
C ASN A 316 10.79 -26.48 5.94
N LEU A 317 11.67 -26.05 6.85
CA LEU A 317 12.87 -25.29 6.51
C LEU A 317 14.05 -26.19 6.11
N GLU A 318 14.01 -27.48 6.35
CA GLU A 318 15.09 -28.44 6.07
C GLU A 318 15.41 -28.52 4.56
N ILE A 319 14.42 -28.21 3.70
CA ILE A 319 14.62 -28.15 2.24
C ILE A 319 15.43 -26.92 1.80
N LEU A 320 15.59 -25.92 2.67
CA LEU A 320 16.34 -24.71 2.39
C LEU A 320 17.82 -24.88 2.74
N SER A 321 18.70 -24.33 1.91
CA SER A 321 20.14 -24.45 2.09
C SER A 321 20.63 -23.51 3.21
N ASN A 322 21.18 -24.06 4.31
CA ASN A 322 21.86 -23.28 5.36
C ASN A 322 21.07 -22.07 5.88
N VAL A 323 19.80 -22.23 6.08
CA VAL A 323 18.94 -21.14 6.55
C VAL A 323 19.21 -20.78 8.01
N LYS A 324 19.37 -19.50 8.30
CA LYS A 324 19.50 -18.99 9.66
C LYS A 324 18.13 -18.58 10.17
N THR A 325 17.81 -18.97 11.40
CA THR A 325 16.58 -18.57 12.09
C THR A 325 16.91 -17.81 13.38
N SER A 326 16.13 -16.80 13.69
CA SER A 326 16.25 -16.07 14.95
C SER A 326 14.91 -15.49 15.37
N ILE A 327 14.71 -15.32 16.67
CA ILE A 327 13.57 -14.56 17.19
C ILE A 327 14.07 -13.16 17.52
N LYS A 328 13.31 -12.14 17.11
CA LYS A 328 13.61 -10.72 17.38
C LYS A 328 12.41 -10.06 18.06
N ARG A 329 12.69 -9.08 18.91
CA ARG A 329 11.67 -8.27 19.57
C ARG A 329 11.51 -6.94 18.84
N GLY A 330 10.29 -6.55 18.50
CA GLY A 330 9.96 -5.28 17.88
C GLY A 330 10.70 -4.99 16.58
N CYS A 331 10.91 -3.73 16.30
CA CYS A 331 11.57 -3.24 15.10
C CYS A 331 13.05 -2.93 15.39
N SER A 332 13.92 -3.32 14.46
CA SER A 332 15.37 -3.12 14.57
C SER A 332 15.78 -1.65 14.64
N GLU A 333 14.95 -0.77 14.14
CA GLU A 333 15.13 0.69 14.16
C GLU A 333 15.18 1.27 15.59
N PHE A 334 14.59 0.56 16.57
CA PHE A 334 14.63 0.98 17.97
C PHE A 334 15.96 0.63 18.65
N TYR A 335 16.73 -0.29 18.09
CA TYR A 335 17.91 -0.87 18.75
C TYR A 335 19.07 0.12 18.89
N ASP A 336 19.20 1.07 17.96
CA ASP A 336 20.28 2.08 18.01
C ASP A 336 20.11 3.01 19.20
N LYS A 337 18.89 3.43 19.51
CA LYS A 337 18.57 4.31 20.64
C LYS A 337 18.31 3.56 21.95
N PHE A 338 17.78 2.34 21.85
CA PHE A 338 17.44 1.49 22.98
C PHE A 338 18.07 0.09 22.84
N PRO A 339 19.40 -0.06 23.04
CA PRO A 339 20.08 -1.34 22.82
C PRO A 339 19.53 -2.48 23.70
N LYS A 340 19.07 -2.16 24.90
CA LYS A 340 18.46 -3.16 25.82
C LYS A 340 17.14 -3.72 25.30
N PHE A 341 16.46 -3.03 24.39
CA PHE A 341 15.18 -3.48 23.84
C PHE A 341 15.30 -4.73 22.97
N LYS A 342 16.45 -4.94 22.31
CA LYS A 342 16.68 -6.15 21.49
C LYS A 342 16.95 -7.41 22.31
N ILE A 343 17.28 -7.28 23.61
CA ILE A 343 17.66 -8.40 24.45
C ILE A 343 16.44 -9.26 24.70
N ILE A 344 16.56 -10.54 24.36
CA ILE A 344 15.61 -11.61 24.65
C ILE A 344 16.35 -12.58 25.57
N GLY A 345 16.17 -12.42 26.90
CA GLY A 345 16.76 -13.30 27.89
C GLY A 345 15.93 -14.59 28.08
N GLU A 346 16.47 -15.53 28.84
CA GLU A 346 15.73 -16.72 29.27
C GLU A 346 14.61 -16.35 30.24
N ASN A 347 14.80 -15.30 31.01
CA ASN A 347 13.82 -14.73 31.93
C ASN A 347 13.26 -13.43 31.43
N GLU A 348 11.94 -13.25 31.53
CA GLU A 348 11.26 -11.99 31.16
C GLU A 348 11.72 -10.78 31.99
N ARG A 349 12.34 -11.02 33.16
CA ARG A 349 12.93 -9.99 34.04
C ARG A 349 14.09 -9.24 33.41
N ASP A 350 14.75 -9.85 32.42
CA ASP A 350 15.87 -9.23 31.68
C ASP A 350 15.42 -8.33 30.56
N PHE A 351 14.13 -8.32 30.29
CA PHE A 351 13.58 -7.50 29.21
C PHE A 351 13.47 -6.04 29.62
N MET A 352 13.79 -5.16 28.69
CA MET A 352 13.40 -3.77 28.85
C MET A 352 11.87 -3.67 28.93
N ASN A 353 11.37 -3.08 30.01
CA ASN A 353 9.94 -2.85 30.20
C ASN A 353 9.51 -1.50 29.65
N TYR A 354 8.22 -1.39 29.34
CA TYR A 354 7.60 -0.13 28.96
C TYR A 354 7.67 0.84 30.16
N LYS A 355 8.01 2.10 29.89
CA LYS A 355 8.09 3.12 30.93
C LYS A 355 6.73 3.82 31.03
N GLU A 356 6.15 3.87 32.23
CA GLU A 356 4.84 4.52 32.44
C GLU A 356 4.83 6.00 32.06
N ASP A 357 5.97 6.71 32.20
CA ASP A 357 6.13 8.10 31.76
C ASP A 357 5.90 8.31 30.27
N TRP A 358 6.08 7.25 29.47
CA TRP A 358 5.86 7.30 28.02
C TRP A 358 4.40 7.29 27.62
N LYS A 359 3.50 6.85 28.50
CA LYS A 359 2.08 6.69 28.21
C LYS A 359 1.44 8.00 27.75
N LYS A 360 1.64 9.08 28.49
CA LYS A 360 1.11 10.43 28.14
C LYS A 360 1.70 10.94 26.82
N ILE A 361 3.00 10.70 26.61
CA ILE A 361 3.69 11.12 25.38
C ILE A 361 3.12 10.36 24.18
N GLU A 362 2.93 9.04 24.32
CA GLU A 362 2.35 8.18 23.29
C GLU A 362 0.92 8.59 22.95
N GLU A 363 0.07 8.81 23.97
CA GLU A 363 -1.33 9.25 23.81
C GLU A 363 -1.44 10.60 23.06
N ASN A 364 -0.53 11.54 23.34
CA ASN A 364 -0.49 12.83 22.65
C ASN A 364 0.09 12.75 21.24
N SER A 365 0.98 11.80 20.98
CA SER A 365 1.65 11.62 19.70
C SER A 365 0.86 10.75 18.72
N LEU A 366 -0.05 9.92 19.22
CA LEU A 366 -0.94 9.11 18.39
C LEU A 366 -1.93 10.05 17.70
N VAL A 367 -1.66 10.38 16.46
CA VAL A 367 -2.64 11.02 15.59
C VAL A 367 -3.85 10.11 15.52
N LYS A 368 -4.98 10.56 16.07
CA LYS A 368 -6.30 9.92 15.89
C LYS A 368 -6.65 10.01 14.40
N ARG A 369 -6.03 9.19 13.59
CA ARG A 369 -6.51 8.95 12.24
C ARG A 369 -7.70 8.02 12.39
N ASN A 370 -8.89 8.48 12.04
CA ASN A 370 -10.03 7.61 11.79
C ASN A 370 -9.66 6.73 10.60
N TYR A 371 -8.94 5.65 10.89
CA TYR A 371 -8.84 4.57 9.94
C TYR A 371 -10.23 3.92 9.93
N ASN A 372 -10.99 4.18 8.88
CA ASN A 372 -11.98 3.20 8.46
C ASN A 372 -11.16 1.93 8.18
N THR A 373 -11.01 1.10 9.20
CA THR A 373 -10.39 -0.20 9.09
C THR A 373 -11.28 -1.01 8.17
N ILE A 374 -10.92 -1.00 6.88
CA ILE A 374 -11.42 -2.02 5.97
C ILE A 374 -11.06 -3.32 6.66
N LYS A 375 -12.06 -4.13 7.04
CA LYS A 375 -11.83 -5.48 7.51
C LYS A 375 -11.22 -6.22 6.32
N LEU A 376 -9.89 -6.25 6.29
CA LEU A 376 -9.16 -6.98 5.28
C LEU A 376 -9.41 -8.47 5.52
N ASN A 377 -9.88 -9.16 4.50
CA ASN A 377 -9.88 -10.62 4.47
C ASN A 377 -8.43 -11.13 4.47
N ASN A 378 -8.23 -12.38 4.83
CA ASN A 378 -6.92 -13.01 4.65
C ASN A 378 -6.48 -12.88 3.20
N SER A 379 -5.16 -12.78 2.98
CA SER A 379 -4.64 -12.89 1.61
C SER A 379 -5.12 -14.19 0.99
N ILE A 380 -5.43 -14.15 -0.29
CA ILE A 380 -5.78 -15.33 -1.07
C ILE A 380 -4.67 -16.37 -0.91
N SER A 381 -5.02 -17.63 -0.67
CA SER A 381 -4.05 -18.71 -0.74
C SER A 381 -3.74 -19.09 -2.17
N GLY A 382 -2.49 -19.43 -2.42
CA GLY A 382 -1.99 -19.75 -3.75
C GLY A 382 -1.38 -18.54 -4.46
N LEU A 383 -0.68 -18.82 -5.54
CA LEU A 383 0.04 -17.83 -6.34
C LEU A 383 -0.95 -16.87 -7.03
N SER A 384 -0.73 -15.57 -6.85
CA SER A 384 -1.48 -14.52 -7.53
C SER A 384 -0.60 -13.76 -8.53
N ILE A 385 -1.20 -12.91 -9.35
CA ILE A 385 -0.47 -11.97 -10.23
C ILE A 385 0.48 -11.11 -9.38
N SER A 386 -0.01 -10.58 -8.26
CA SER A 386 0.79 -9.77 -7.32
C SER A 386 2.03 -10.52 -6.85
N ASP A 387 1.87 -11.77 -6.46
CA ASP A 387 2.98 -12.61 -5.97
C ASP A 387 4.00 -12.90 -7.06
N PHE A 388 3.52 -13.26 -8.25
CA PHE A 388 4.39 -13.52 -9.38
C PHE A 388 5.24 -12.28 -9.71
N LEU A 389 4.63 -11.10 -9.73
CA LEU A 389 5.36 -9.86 -9.99
C LEU A 389 6.39 -9.55 -8.91
N ILE A 390 6.10 -9.84 -7.64
CA ILE A 390 7.06 -9.70 -6.54
C ILE A 390 8.21 -10.71 -6.69
N ILE A 391 7.91 -11.96 -7.00
CA ILE A 391 8.93 -13.00 -7.30
C ILE A 391 9.80 -12.55 -8.47
N ASN A 392 9.20 -11.99 -9.52
CA ASN A 392 9.93 -11.43 -10.66
C ASN A 392 10.90 -10.30 -10.23
N GLN A 393 10.48 -9.43 -9.29
CA GLN A 393 11.39 -8.41 -8.73
C GLN A 393 12.55 -9.05 -7.96
N TRP A 394 12.31 -10.13 -7.22
CA TRP A 394 13.38 -10.85 -6.51
C TRP A 394 14.37 -11.48 -7.49
N LEU A 395 13.90 -12.05 -8.60
CA LEU A 395 14.76 -12.63 -9.64
C LEU A 395 15.61 -11.57 -10.34
N ASN A 396 15.01 -10.41 -10.68
CA ASN A 396 15.77 -9.28 -11.24
C ASN A 396 16.83 -8.77 -10.25
N TYR A 397 16.50 -8.72 -8.97
CA TYR A 397 17.46 -8.35 -7.95
C TYR A 397 18.61 -9.36 -7.84
N ALA A 398 18.30 -10.65 -7.77
CA ALA A 398 19.27 -11.73 -7.72
C ALA A 398 20.26 -11.67 -8.90
N LYS A 399 19.74 -11.41 -10.11
CA LYS A 399 20.58 -11.21 -11.31
C LYS A 399 21.55 -10.04 -11.14
N ASN A 400 21.10 -8.93 -10.56
CA ASN A 400 21.91 -7.73 -10.41
C ASN A 400 23.01 -7.85 -9.34
N ILE A 401 22.84 -8.74 -8.35
CA ILE A 401 23.81 -8.97 -7.27
C ILE A 401 24.65 -10.24 -7.46
N ASP A 402 24.54 -10.89 -8.62
CA ASP A 402 25.25 -12.12 -8.98
C ASP A 402 24.87 -13.35 -8.11
N ASP A 403 23.64 -13.38 -7.57
CA ASP A 403 23.06 -14.59 -6.98
C ASP A 403 22.63 -15.55 -8.09
N LEU A 404 23.53 -16.44 -8.49
CA LEU A 404 23.32 -17.33 -9.64
C LEU A 404 22.27 -18.42 -9.40
N SER A 405 21.68 -18.53 -8.21
CA SER A 405 20.67 -19.56 -7.91
C SER A 405 19.43 -19.44 -8.80
N TYR A 406 19.09 -18.23 -9.27
CA TYR A 406 17.98 -18.01 -10.18
C TYR A 406 18.10 -18.78 -11.51
N LYS A 407 19.36 -19.05 -11.96
CA LYS A 407 19.61 -19.79 -13.21
C LYS A 407 19.09 -21.23 -13.16
N LYS A 408 18.93 -21.80 -11.95
CA LYS A 408 18.37 -23.14 -11.78
C LYS A 408 16.87 -23.21 -12.16
N LEU A 409 16.18 -22.07 -12.25
CA LEU A 409 14.79 -22.00 -12.68
C LEU A 409 14.65 -22.08 -14.21
N ASN A 410 15.73 -21.92 -14.97
CA ASN A 410 15.74 -22.01 -16.44
C ASN A 410 14.53 -21.28 -17.08
N MET A 411 14.28 -20.05 -16.66
CA MET A 411 13.16 -19.25 -17.13
C MET A 411 13.62 -17.84 -17.49
N ASP A 412 12.96 -17.26 -18.50
CA ASP A 412 12.98 -15.84 -18.72
C ASP A 412 12.08 -15.14 -17.69
N PHE A 413 12.42 -13.92 -17.35
CA PHE A 413 11.61 -13.10 -16.46
C PHE A 413 11.55 -11.66 -16.97
N LEU A 414 10.51 -10.97 -16.53
CA LEU A 414 10.23 -9.61 -16.97
C LEU A 414 11.29 -8.65 -16.43
N ASN A 415 11.85 -7.79 -17.29
CA ASN A 415 12.81 -6.79 -16.84
C ASN A 415 12.15 -5.76 -15.92
N SER A 416 12.84 -5.39 -14.85
CA SER A 416 12.39 -4.38 -13.90
C SER A 416 13.35 -3.20 -13.86
N LYS A 417 12.93 -2.07 -14.43
CA LYS A 417 13.69 -0.81 -14.35
C LYS A 417 13.79 -0.29 -12.92
N PHE A 418 12.75 -0.53 -12.12
CA PHE A 418 12.68 -0.04 -10.74
C PHE A 418 13.81 -0.54 -9.84
N ILE A 419 14.12 -1.83 -9.89
CA ILE A 419 15.22 -2.39 -9.09
C ILE A 419 16.53 -1.77 -9.50
N ASN A 420 16.79 -1.62 -10.79
CA ASN A 420 18.02 -1.04 -11.30
C ASN A 420 18.23 0.40 -10.81
N GLU A 421 17.21 1.24 -10.82
CA GLU A 421 17.31 2.64 -10.40
C GLU A 421 17.51 2.81 -8.89
N LYS A 422 16.72 2.11 -8.07
CA LYS A 422 16.81 2.22 -6.61
C LYS A 422 18.01 1.55 -5.99
N MET A 423 18.60 0.59 -6.67
CA MET A 423 19.57 -0.32 -6.09
C MET A 423 20.99 -0.14 -6.57
N ILE A 424 21.24 0.75 -7.54
CA ILE A 424 22.61 0.98 -8.08
C ILE A 424 23.64 1.14 -6.96
N ASN A 425 23.30 1.93 -5.93
CA ASN A 425 24.22 2.18 -4.80
C ASN A 425 24.39 0.99 -3.85
N GLN A 426 23.53 -0.04 -3.94
CA GLN A 426 23.57 -1.22 -3.07
C GLN A 426 24.11 -2.46 -3.77
N ILE A 427 23.99 -2.52 -5.08
CA ILE A 427 24.39 -3.69 -5.87
C ILE A 427 25.84 -4.04 -5.58
N GLU A 428 26.75 -3.08 -5.64
CA GLU A 428 28.17 -3.29 -5.38
C GLU A 428 28.47 -3.79 -3.96
N PHE A 429 27.79 -3.26 -2.98
CA PHE A 429 27.91 -3.71 -1.59
C PHE A 429 27.41 -5.14 -1.42
N ARG A 430 26.30 -5.49 -2.08
CA ARG A 430 25.67 -6.81 -1.97
C ARG A 430 26.41 -7.86 -2.80
N LYS A 431 26.95 -7.50 -3.96
CA LYS A 431 27.83 -8.39 -4.73
C LYS A 431 28.98 -8.91 -3.89
N LYS A 432 29.65 -8.05 -3.11
CA LYS A 432 30.73 -8.44 -2.20
C LYS A 432 30.31 -9.45 -1.13
N GLN A 433 29.03 -9.56 -0.82
CA GLN A 433 28.51 -10.57 0.12
C GLN A 433 28.30 -11.93 -0.54
N PHE A 434 28.09 -11.99 -1.85
CA PHE A 434 27.89 -13.23 -2.62
C PHE A 434 29.19 -13.85 -3.14
N VAL A 435 30.23 -13.05 -3.38
CA VAL A 435 31.53 -13.49 -3.90
C VAL A 435 32.43 -14.12 -2.80
N LYS A 436 31.93 -14.29 -1.60
CA LYS A 436 32.59 -15.08 -0.57
C LYS A 436 32.02 -16.49 -0.59
#